data_c2cce9ae7ed243011fac4fcc15d903df
#
_entry.id   c2cce9ae7ed243011fac4fcc15d903df
#
_cell.length_a   1.000
_cell.length_b   1.000
_cell.length_c   1.000
_cell.angle_alpha   90.00
_cell.angle_beta   90.00
_cell.angle_gamma   90.00
#
_symmetry.space_group_name_H-M   'P 1'
#
loop_
_entity.id
_entity.type
_entity.pdbx_description
1 polymer ?
#
loop_
_entity_poly.entity_id
_entity_poly.type
_entity_poly.pdbx_seq_one_letter_code
_entity_poly.pdbx_strand_id
1 'polypeptide(L)'
;MKNFNFSIHERADYNLKIQKDLDIIKKIIVNRVEDVLNIILVGGFGRGEGSIILFENKIIPINDYDFVIITFNYLSNKIINDIKKEILNQVGIRQIDIVNIQKKNLKKIKNSIFNYDLKYASYNLYGDTKIYELIPSINSKMSFDEIKRPLFVYLSALLLSFPKKQNYSLYSTIEKFWVFQQITKSILGWSMSKLCFINNYDPSYKNRNLNFQKFFKDNSDECKLVDIATSFKLNLTINIPKNLEDIWHINKKIHLDTLFNFYNKRNIF
;
A
#
# COMPACT_ATOMS: atom_id res chain seq x y z
N MET A 1 18.69 -15.01 -13.04
CA MET A 1 17.76 -14.43 -12.03
C MET A 1 16.38 -14.39 -12.65
N LYS A 2 15.33 -14.89 -11.97
CA LYS A 2 13.95 -14.65 -12.45
C LYS A 2 13.70 -13.15 -12.37
N ASN A 3 13.24 -12.54 -13.47
CA ASN A 3 12.85 -11.13 -13.46
C ASN A 3 11.70 -10.95 -12.46
N PHE A 4 11.89 -10.04 -11.52
CA PHE A 4 10.83 -9.69 -10.56
C PHE A 4 9.73 -8.89 -11.28
N ASN A 5 8.49 -9.29 -11.12
CA ASN A 5 7.35 -8.56 -11.64
C ASN A 5 6.86 -7.54 -10.58
N PHE A 6 6.87 -6.26 -10.92
CA PHE A 6 6.47 -5.18 -10.02
C PHE A 6 4.95 -4.96 -9.96
N SER A 7 4.20 -5.60 -10.84
CA SER A 7 2.73 -5.59 -10.87
C SER A 7 2.20 -6.97 -11.22
N ILE A 8 0.91 -7.21 -10.99
CA ILE A 8 0.24 -8.44 -11.42
C ILE A 8 0.08 -8.56 -12.94
N HIS A 9 0.27 -7.45 -13.67
CA HIS A 9 0.22 -7.44 -15.12
C HIS A 9 1.53 -7.99 -15.67
N GLU A 10 1.47 -9.12 -16.36
CA GLU A 10 2.62 -9.75 -17.02
C GLU A 10 3.04 -9.01 -18.31
N ARG A 11 2.91 -7.68 -18.32
CA ARG A 11 3.30 -6.84 -19.45
C ARG A 11 4.77 -6.42 -19.29
N ALA A 12 5.58 -6.79 -20.26
CA ALA A 12 7.01 -6.49 -20.26
C ALA A 12 7.29 -4.97 -20.25
N ASP A 13 6.47 -4.17 -20.95
CA ASP A 13 6.60 -2.71 -21.01
C ASP A 13 6.35 -2.04 -19.65
N TYR A 14 5.42 -2.56 -18.84
CA TYR A 14 5.15 -2.08 -17.50
C TYR A 14 6.36 -2.34 -16.59
N ASN A 15 6.87 -3.56 -16.56
CA ASN A 15 8.05 -3.90 -15.77
C ASN A 15 9.27 -3.12 -16.20
N LEU A 16 9.48 -2.92 -17.51
CA LEU A 16 10.58 -2.12 -18.03
C LEU A 16 10.50 -0.65 -17.59
N LYS A 17 9.30 -0.06 -17.60
CA LYS A 17 9.09 1.32 -17.09
C LYS A 17 9.44 1.43 -15.61
N ILE A 18 8.92 0.51 -14.78
CA ILE A 18 9.19 0.52 -13.35
C ILE A 18 10.68 0.29 -13.08
N GLN A 19 11.31 -0.66 -13.78
CA GLN A 19 12.75 -0.91 -13.62
C GLN A 19 13.59 0.33 -13.94
N LYS A 20 13.28 1.07 -15.02
CA LYS A 20 13.95 2.33 -15.36
C LYS A 20 13.80 3.38 -14.26
N ASP A 21 12.59 3.52 -13.70
CA ASP A 21 12.35 4.45 -12.59
C ASP A 21 13.19 4.06 -11.36
N LEU A 22 13.19 2.78 -11.02
CA LEU A 22 13.94 2.26 -9.88
C LEU A 22 15.46 2.42 -10.06
N ASP A 23 15.98 2.29 -11.27
CA ASP A 23 17.41 2.50 -11.55
C ASP A 23 17.80 3.98 -11.36
N ILE A 24 16.95 4.93 -11.78
CA ILE A 24 17.15 6.35 -11.51
C ILE A 24 17.12 6.64 -10.01
N ILE A 25 16.10 6.13 -9.31
CA ILE A 25 15.92 6.30 -7.86
C ILE A 25 17.13 5.73 -7.09
N LYS A 26 17.53 4.51 -7.43
CA LYS A 26 18.72 3.88 -6.84
C LYS A 26 19.97 4.75 -7.02
N LYS A 27 20.21 5.26 -8.24
CA LYS A 27 21.37 6.10 -8.54
C LYS A 27 21.37 7.37 -7.71
N ILE A 28 20.22 8.04 -7.59
CA ILE A 28 20.09 9.27 -6.78
C ILE A 28 20.41 8.96 -5.31
N ILE A 29 19.81 7.92 -4.74
CA ILE A 29 20.01 7.58 -3.32
C ILE A 29 21.47 7.22 -3.06
N VAL A 30 22.09 6.38 -3.89
CA VAL A 30 23.51 5.96 -3.72
C VAL A 30 24.46 7.16 -3.83
N ASN A 31 24.17 8.13 -4.72
CA ASN A 31 25.00 9.31 -4.88
C ASN A 31 24.86 10.33 -3.72
N ARG A 32 23.72 10.33 -3.04
CA ARG A 32 23.42 11.30 -1.96
C ARG A 32 23.69 10.77 -0.56
N VAL A 33 23.83 9.45 -0.41
CA VAL A 33 23.98 8.78 0.89
C VAL A 33 25.23 7.93 0.85
N GLU A 34 26.31 8.43 1.46
CA GLU A 34 27.64 7.78 1.45
C GLU A 34 27.66 6.41 2.13
N ASP A 35 26.87 6.22 3.19
CA ASP A 35 26.85 5.02 4.03
C ASP A 35 25.62 4.13 3.80
N VAL A 36 25.01 4.21 2.60
CA VAL A 36 23.88 3.35 2.26
C VAL A 36 24.28 1.88 2.19
N LEU A 37 23.59 1.04 2.94
CA LEU A 37 23.80 -0.41 2.96
C LEU A 37 22.79 -1.14 2.06
N ASN A 38 21.50 -0.77 2.21
CA ASN A 38 20.45 -1.36 1.39
C ASN A 38 19.41 -0.30 1.03
N ILE A 39 18.81 -0.49 -0.15
CA ILE A 39 17.62 0.19 -0.61
C ILE A 39 16.58 -0.89 -0.85
N ILE A 40 15.50 -0.87 -0.09
CA ILE A 40 14.44 -1.88 -0.12
C ILE A 40 13.16 -1.21 -0.60
N LEU A 41 12.60 -1.71 -1.69
CA LEU A 41 11.29 -1.31 -2.18
C LEU A 41 10.23 -2.10 -1.40
N VAL A 42 9.32 -1.38 -0.75
CA VAL A 42 8.20 -1.93 0.02
C VAL A 42 6.86 -1.57 -0.62
N GLY A 43 5.76 -1.79 0.07
CA GLY A 43 4.44 -1.42 -0.44
C GLY A 43 4.00 -2.28 -1.65
N GLY A 44 3.12 -1.72 -2.49
CA GLY A 44 2.55 -2.44 -3.63
C GLY A 44 3.60 -2.93 -4.63
N PHE A 45 4.51 -2.06 -5.02
CA PHE A 45 5.57 -2.42 -5.97
C PHE A 45 6.58 -3.40 -5.38
N GLY A 46 6.89 -3.29 -4.10
CA GLY A 46 7.79 -4.23 -3.41
C GLY A 46 7.24 -5.66 -3.34
N ARG A 47 5.91 -5.81 -3.36
CA ARG A 47 5.22 -7.11 -3.35
C ARG A 47 4.90 -7.67 -4.74
N GLY A 48 5.17 -6.92 -5.80
CA GLY A 48 4.73 -7.29 -7.15
C GLY A 48 3.25 -6.99 -7.43
N GLU A 49 2.62 -6.13 -6.65
CA GLU A 49 1.21 -5.72 -6.76
C GLU A 49 1.08 -4.21 -6.96
N GLY A 50 2.07 -3.58 -7.59
CA GLY A 50 2.04 -2.16 -7.92
C GLY A 50 0.94 -1.83 -8.93
N SER A 51 0.21 -0.75 -8.67
CA SER A 51 -0.88 -0.30 -9.53
C SER A 51 -0.35 0.60 -10.65
N ILE A 52 -0.64 0.23 -11.89
CA ILE A 52 -0.17 0.90 -13.10
C ILE A 52 -1.35 1.09 -14.05
N ILE A 53 -1.46 2.25 -14.67
CA ILE A 53 -2.43 2.47 -15.75
C ILE A 53 -1.72 2.85 -17.06
N LEU A 54 -2.37 2.54 -18.16
CA LEU A 54 -2.04 3.10 -19.46
C LEU A 54 -3.02 4.24 -19.75
N PHE A 55 -2.50 5.45 -19.80
CA PHE A 55 -3.29 6.64 -20.11
C PHE A 55 -2.60 7.43 -21.21
N GLU A 56 -3.31 7.73 -22.31
CA GLU A 56 -2.77 8.42 -23.49
C GLU A 56 -1.43 7.84 -23.99
N ASN A 57 -1.36 6.52 -24.09
CA ASN A 57 -0.15 5.76 -24.47
C ASN A 57 1.05 5.93 -23.51
N LYS A 58 0.82 6.50 -22.30
CA LYS A 58 1.84 6.62 -21.25
C LYS A 58 1.56 5.62 -20.13
N ILE A 59 2.59 4.92 -19.72
CA ILE A 59 2.56 4.02 -18.56
C ILE A 59 2.77 4.86 -17.31
N ILE A 60 1.75 4.93 -16.45
CA ILE A 60 1.74 5.78 -15.25
C ILE A 60 1.59 4.90 -14.00
N PRO A 61 2.60 4.88 -13.11
CA PRO A 61 2.43 4.32 -11.77
C PRO A 61 1.40 5.16 -10.99
N ILE A 62 0.39 4.50 -10.45
CA ILE A 62 -0.65 5.14 -9.62
C ILE A 62 -0.30 5.09 -8.14
N ASN A 63 0.40 4.03 -7.73
CA ASN A 63 0.94 3.96 -6.38
C ASN A 63 2.21 4.80 -6.27
N ASP A 64 2.43 5.26 -5.06
CA ASP A 64 3.70 5.81 -4.64
C ASP A 64 4.77 4.71 -4.66
N TYR A 65 6.01 5.11 -4.87
CA TYR A 65 7.13 4.23 -4.56
C TYR A 65 7.49 4.41 -3.08
N ASP A 66 7.47 3.31 -2.34
CA ASP A 66 7.77 3.27 -0.91
C ASP A 66 9.14 2.62 -0.71
N PHE A 67 10.06 3.32 -0.07
CA PHE A 67 11.41 2.81 0.18
C PHE A 67 11.78 2.79 1.66
N VAL A 68 12.54 1.75 2.02
CA VAL A 68 13.34 1.72 3.25
C VAL A 68 14.81 1.79 2.85
N ILE A 69 15.52 2.83 3.35
CA ILE A 69 16.96 2.99 3.18
C ILE A 69 17.61 2.56 4.50
N ILE A 70 18.50 1.58 4.41
CA ILE A 70 19.27 1.13 5.58
C ILE A 70 20.68 1.72 5.50
N THR A 71 21.09 2.38 6.57
CA THR A 71 22.36 3.10 6.70
C THR A 71 23.06 2.76 8.01
N PHE A 72 24.34 3.11 8.12
CA PHE A 72 25.02 3.09 9.41
C PHE A 72 24.55 4.26 10.30
N ASN A 73 24.48 5.48 9.72
CA ASN A 73 24.12 6.70 10.40
C ASN A 73 22.67 7.10 10.12
N TYR A 74 22.11 7.96 10.95
CA TYR A 74 20.77 8.51 10.74
C TYR A 74 20.80 9.58 9.64
N LEU A 75 19.86 9.49 8.71
CA LEU A 75 19.64 10.53 7.71
C LEU A 75 18.71 11.61 8.26
N SER A 76 19.14 12.85 8.19
CA SER A 76 18.28 13.97 8.59
C SER A 76 17.07 14.10 7.66
N ASN A 77 15.97 14.64 8.18
CA ASN A 77 14.78 14.93 7.37
C ASN A 77 15.08 15.85 6.18
N LYS A 78 16.07 16.74 6.31
CA LYS A 78 16.51 17.62 5.23
C LYS A 78 17.08 16.79 4.07
N ILE A 79 18.00 15.87 4.33
CA ILE A 79 18.59 14.99 3.32
C ILE A 79 17.50 14.14 2.64
N ILE A 80 16.61 13.54 3.43
CA ILE A 80 15.49 12.74 2.89
C ILE A 80 14.59 13.60 1.98
N ASN A 81 14.25 14.81 2.37
CA ASN A 81 13.42 15.71 1.58
C ASN A 81 14.12 16.17 0.28
N ASP A 82 15.42 16.41 0.33
CA ASP A 82 16.20 16.79 -0.85
C ASP A 82 16.27 15.61 -1.86
N ILE A 83 16.48 14.39 -1.37
CA ILE A 83 16.41 13.16 -2.17
C ILE A 83 15.02 13.00 -2.80
N LYS A 84 13.95 13.14 -2.01
CA LYS A 84 12.56 13.06 -2.53
C LYS A 84 12.32 14.07 -3.65
N LYS A 85 12.70 15.32 -3.47
CA LYS A 85 12.55 16.37 -4.48
C LYS A 85 13.28 16.03 -5.78
N GLU A 86 14.51 15.56 -5.68
CA GLU A 86 15.30 15.18 -6.85
C GLU A 86 14.67 14.01 -7.60
N ILE A 87 14.19 12.98 -6.89
CA ILE A 87 13.50 11.83 -7.49
C ILE A 87 12.21 12.28 -8.18
N LEU A 88 11.37 13.07 -7.52
CA LEU A 88 10.12 13.57 -8.11
C LEU A 88 10.35 14.30 -9.43
N ASN A 89 11.41 15.12 -9.48
CA ASN A 89 11.78 15.89 -10.68
C ASN A 89 12.30 14.99 -11.81
N GLN A 90 13.14 13.98 -11.51
CA GLN A 90 13.77 13.16 -12.54
C GLN A 90 12.87 12.01 -13.05
N VAL A 91 12.04 11.43 -12.17
CA VAL A 91 11.17 10.30 -12.52
C VAL A 91 9.80 10.75 -13.00
N GLY A 92 9.36 11.94 -12.58
CA GLY A 92 8.06 12.50 -12.96
C GLY A 92 6.87 11.83 -12.26
N ILE A 93 7.09 11.23 -11.09
CA ILE A 93 6.04 10.67 -10.22
C ILE A 93 5.46 11.73 -9.28
N ARG A 94 4.28 11.48 -8.72
CA ARG A 94 3.59 12.45 -7.86
C ARG A 94 4.07 12.41 -6.41
N GLN A 95 4.44 11.25 -5.93
CA GLN A 95 4.81 11.03 -4.53
C GLN A 95 5.81 9.88 -4.41
N ILE A 96 6.65 9.99 -3.40
CA ILE A 96 7.58 8.95 -2.98
C ILE A 96 7.69 8.98 -1.46
N ASP A 97 7.66 7.81 -0.83
CA ASP A 97 7.88 7.67 0.60
C ASP A 97 9.20 6.99 0.90
N ILE A 98 9.98 7.62 1.79
CA ILE A 98 11.30 7.12 2.19
C ILE A 98 11.37 7.08 3.71
N VAL A 99 11.64 5.89 4.24
CA VAL A 99 11.92 5.64 5.65
C VAL A 99 13.39 5.29 5.81
N ASN A 100 14.10 5.94 6.71
CA ASN A 100 15.47 5.56 7.04
C ASN A 100 15.51 4.70 8.31
N ILE A 101 16.21 3.58 8.26
CA ILE A 101 16.45 2.69 9.39
C ILE A 101 17.96 2.51 9.55
N GLN A 102 18.51 2.83 10.73
CA GLN A 102 19.90 2.51 11.02
C GLN A 102 20.08 1.01 11.20
N LYS A 103 21.17 0.44 10.66
CA LYS A 103 21.49 -0.99 10.78
C LYS A 103 21.41 -1.51 12.23
N LYS A 104 21.93 -0.73 13.21
CA LYS A 104 21.89 -1.11 14.62
C LYS A 104 20.48 -1.29 15.20
N ASN A 105 19.48 -0.66 14.57
CA ASN A 105 18.09 -0.69 15.03
C ASN A 105 17.31 -1.86 14.40
N LEU A 106 17.82 -2.55 13.36
CA LEU A 106 17.12 -3.65 12.73
C LEU A 106 16.76 -4.78 13.70
N LYS A 107 17.67 -5.13 14.61
CA LYS A 107 17.43 -6.16 15.64
C LYS A 107 16.40 -5.75 16.71
N LYS A 108 16.02 -4.46 16.76
CA LYS A 108 15.07 -3.90 17.73
C LYS A 108 13.70 -3.58 17.11
N ILE A 109 13.52 -3.93 15.84
CA ILE A 109 12.26 -3.71 15.14
C ILE A 109 11.12 -4.45 15.85
N LYS A 110 10.04 -3.73 16.14
CA LYS A 110 8.86 -4.27 16.81
C LYS A 110 7.94 -4.98 15.82
N ASN A 111 7.09 -5.85 16.36
CA ASN A 111 6.03 -6.48 15.56
C ASN A 111 5.01 -5.41 15.11
N SER A 112 4.89 -5.23 13.80
CA SER A 112 3.96 -4.31 13.16
C SER A 112 3.66 -4.77 11.74
N ILE A 113 2.55 -4.30 11.17
CA ILE A 113 2.18 -4.58 9.77
C ILE A 113 3.31 -4.14 8.83
N PHE A 114 3.81 -2.93 9.00
CA PHE A 114 4.90 -2.40 8.17
C PHE A 114 6.17 -3.26 8.23
N ASN A 115 6.58 -3.68 9.42
CA ASN A 115 7.79 -4.48 9.61
C ASN A 115 7.60 -5.93 9.14
N TYR A 116 6.38 -6.45 9.21
CA TYR A 116 6.02 -7.74 8.62
C TYR A 116 6.19 -7.68 7.10
N ASP A 117 5.63 -6.66 6.45
CA ASP A 117 5.74 -6.44 5.00
C ASP A 117 7.20 -6.20 4.59
N LEU A 118 7.96 -5.42 5.36
CA LEU A 118 9.39 -5.18 5.12
C LEU A 118 10.17 -6.50 5.10
N LYS A 119 9.89 -7.40 6.06
CA LYS A 119 10.64 -8.66 6.15
C LYS A 119 10.24 -9.70 5.12
N TYR A 120 8.94 -9.84 4.85
CA TYR A 120 8.40 -10.99 4.11
C TYR A 120 7.86 -10.65 2.72
N ALA A 121 7.67 -9.37 2.41
CA ALA A 121 6.97 -8.94 1.20
C ALA A 121 7.58 -7.64 0.61
N SER A 122 8.89 -7.59 0.52
CA SER A 122 9.61 -6.46 -0.06
C SER A 122 10.64 -6.93 -1.08
N TYR A 123 11.14 -6.00 -1.90
CA TYR A 123 12.14 -6.25 -2.92
C TYR A 123 13.44 -5.50 -2.60
N ASN A 124 14.56 -6.23 -2.49
CA ASN A 124 15.86 -5.61 -2.27
C ASN A 124 16.42 -5.05 -3.59
N LEU A 125 16.35 -3.73 -3.73
CA LEU A 125 16.82 -3.03 -4.93
C LEU A 125 18.34 -2.85 -4.95
N TYR A 126 18.96 -2.71 -3.78
CA TYR A 126 20.41 -2.51 -3.64
C TYR A 126 20.92 -3.07 -2.32
N GLY A 127 22.15 -3.57 -2.31
CA GLY A 127 22.82 -4.12 -1.14
C GLY A 127 22.62 -5.61 -0.94
N ASP A 128 23.20 -6.15 0.13
CA ASP A 128 23.18 -7.58 0.43
C ASP A 128 21.85 -8.01 1.05
N THR A 129 21.23 -9.06 0.51
CA THR A 129 19.98 -9.63 1.03
C THR A 129 20.10 -10.22 2.43
N LYS A 130 21.31 -10.53 2.91
CA LYS A 130 21.55 -10.94 4.31
C LYS A 130 21.08 -9.91 5.33
N ILE A 131 20.80 -8.67 4.91
CA ILE A 131 20.23 -7.64 5.77
C ILE A 131 18.91 -8.08 6.43
N TYR A 132 18.10 -8.90 5.74
CA TYR A 132 16.85 -9.43 6.27
C TYR A 132 17.04 -10.38 7.46
N GLU A 133 18.21 -11.01 7.60
CA GLU A 133 18.53 -11.88 8.73
C GLU A 133 18.67 -11.08 10.04
N LEU A 134 18.99 -9.79 9.94
CA LEU A 134 19.08 -8.89 11.08
C LEU A 134 17.71 -8.46 11.61
N ILE A 135 16.65 -8.61 10.81
CA ILE A 135 15.28 -8.32 11.22
C ILE A 135 14.75 -9.54 11.97
N PRO A 136 14.29 -9.40 13.23
CA PRO A 136 13.75 -10.51 14.00
C PRO A 136 12.56 -11.16 13.29
N SER A 137 12.19 -12.36 13.71
CA SER A 137 10.95 -12.97 13.25
C SER A 137 9.77 -12.11 13.65
N ILE A 138 9.00 -11.69 12.66
CA ILE A 138 7.75 -10.94 12.83
C ILE A 138 6.62 -11.92 12.62
N ASN A 139 5.68 -11.99 13.56
CA ASN A 139 4.53 -12.86 13.39
C ASN A 139 3.28 -12.08 12.96
N SER A 140 2.31 -12.77 12.36
CA SER A 140 1.07 -12.14 11.88
C SER A 140 0.12 -11.70 13.00
N LYS A 141 0.37 -12.14 14.26
CA LYS A 141 -0.39 -11.71 15.43
C LYS A 141 0.03 -10.30 15.81
N MET A 142 -0.74 -9.33 15.37
CA MET A 142 -0.50 -7.91 15.63
C MET A 142 -1.05 -7.47 16.98
N SER A 143 -0.45 -6.42 17.56
CA SER A 143 -1.02 -5.75 18.73
C SER A 143 -2.35 -5.08 18.37
N PHE A 144 -3.19 -4.85 19.37
CA PHE A 144 -4.48 -4.19 19.16
C PHE A 144 -4.32 -2.78 18.55
N ASP A 145 -3.26 -2.07 18.90
CA ASP A 145 -2.99 -0.74 18.33
C ASP A 145 -2.59 -0.82 16.85
N GLU A 146 -1.81 -1.83 16.46
CA GLU A 146 -1.50 -2.06 15.04
C GLU A 146 -2.74 -2.48 14.23
N ILE A 147 -3.65 -3.25 14.84
CA ILE A 147 -4.92 -3.64 14.21
C ILE A 147 -5.83 -2.44 13.98
N LYS A 148 -5.90 -1.50 14.93
CA LYS A 148 -6.71 -0.27 14.82
C LYS A 148 -6.13 0.75 13.85
N ARG A 149 -4.82 0.79 13.69
CA ARG A 149 -4.14 1.82 12.88
C ARG A 149 -4.71 1.97 11.48
N PRO A 150 -4.93 0.91 10.68
CA PRO A 150 -5.53 1.04 9.35
C PRO A 150 -6.92 1.67 9.38
N LEU A 151 -7.75 1.38 10.38
CA LEU A 151 -9.07 1.99 10.50
C LEU A 151 -8.99 3.51 10.61
N PHE A 152 -8.10 4.04 11.47
CA PHE A 152 -7.94 5.48 11.62
C PHE A 152 -7.26 6.12 10.40
N VAL A 153 -6.22 5.50 9.87
CA VAL A 153 -5.49 6.04 8.71
C VAL A 153 -6.42 6.12 7.49
N TYR A 154 -7.22 5.08 7.24
CA TYR A 154 -8.09 5.03 6.08
C TYR A 154 -9.50 5.64 6.31
N LEU A 155 -9.79 6.10 7.54
CA LEU A 155 -10.93 6.99 7.79
C LEU A 155 -10.77 8.31 7.01
N SER A 156 -9.55 8.83 6.90
CA SER A 156 -9.28 10.01 6.07
C SER A 156 -9.62 9.77 4.59
N ALA A 157 -9.33 8.57 4.07
CA ALA A 157 -9.71 8.20 2.71
C ALA A 157 -11.24 8.15 2.51
N LEU A 158 -11.97 7.63 3.50
CA LEU A 158 -13.43 7.68 3.50
C LEU A 158 -13.97 9.12 3.47
N LEU A 159 -13.40 10.00 4.29
CA LEU A 159 -13.80 11.42 4.33
C LEU A 159 -13.45 12.15 3.03
N LEU A 160 -12.29 11.89 2.45
CA LEU A 160 -11.87 12.47 1.17
C LEU A 160 -12.72 11.98 -0.01
N SER A 161 -13.37 10.83 0.11
CA SER A 161 -14.31 10.30 -0.89
C SER A 161 -15.73 10.86 -0.75
N PHE A 162 -16.02 11.69 0.28
CA PHE A 162 -17.31 12.32 0.45
C PHE A 162 -17.63 13.27 -0.74
N PRO A 163 -18.83 13.23 -1.32
CA PRO A 163 -19.16 14.05 -2.47
C PRO A 163 -19.17 15.53 -2.10
N LYS A 164 -18.32 16.30 -2.77
CA LYS A 164 -18.28 17.77 -2.66
C LYS A 164 -19.37 18.46 -3.49
N LYS A 165 -19.89 17.77 -4.51
CA LYS A 165 -21.03 18.16 -5.34
C LYS A 165 -22.28 17.47 -4.79
N GLN A 166 -23.47 17.87 -5.24
CA GLN A 166 -24.74 17.34 -4.74
C GLN A 166 -24.84 15.80 -4.81
N ASN A 167 -24.25 15.20 -5.85
CA ASN A 167 -24.12 13.76 -5.99
C ASN A 167 -22.94 13.39 -6.91
N TYR A 168 -22.57 12.12 -6.94
CA TYR A 168 -21.47 11.62 -7.78
C TYR A 168 -21.75 11.68 -9.28
N SER A 169 -23.02 11.81 -9.73
CA SER A 169 -23.34 11.92 -11.15
C SER A 169 -22.73 13.16 -11.81
N LEU A 170 -22.55 14.23 -11.01
CA LEU A 170 -21.96 15.50 -11.45
C LEU A 170 -20.44 15.49 -11.60
N TYR A 171 -19.78 14.38 -11.23
CA TYR A 171 -18.34 14.25 -11.34
C TYR A 171 -17.91 13.79 -12.73
N SER A 172 -16.81 14.34 -13.24
CA SER A 172 -16.14 13.83 -14.42
C SER A 172 -15.61 12.41 -14.20
N THR A 173 -15.25 11.70 -15.25
CA THR A 173 -14.66 10.36 -15.17
C THR A 173 -13.40 10.33 -14.31
N ILE A 174 -12.54 11.36 -14.42
CA ILE A 174 -11.30 11.49 -13.63
C ILE A 174 -11.63 11.71 -12.15
N GLU A 175 -12.57 12.59 -11.84
CA GLU A 175 -13.00 12.82 -10.45
C GLU A 175 -13.59 11.53 -9.85
N LYS A 176 -14.44 10.81 -10.59
CA LYS A 176 -14.99 9.51 -10.15
C LYS A 176 -13.89 8.49 -9.89
N PHE A 177 -12.86 8.43 -10.75
CA PHE A 177 -11.72 7.55 -10.54
C PHE A 177 -11.00 7.86 -9.21
N TRP A 178 -10.71 9.12 -8.93
CA TRP A 178 -10.06 9.52 -7.68
C TRP A 178 -10.92 9.27 -6.45
N VAL A 179 -12.22 9.55 -6.54
CA VAL A 179 -13.17 9.24 -5.47
C VAL A 179 -13.20 7.74 -5.20
N PHE A 180 -13.31 6.93 -6.26
CA PHE A 180 -13.36 5.47 -6.09
C PHE A 180 -12.04 4.90 -5.57
N GLN A 181 -10.91 5.49 -5.91
CA GLN A 181 -9.62 5.14 -5.32
C GLN A 181 -9.60 5.38 -3.80
N GLN A 182 -10.21 6.47 -3.31
CA GLN A 182 -10.31 6.72 -1.87
C GLN A 182 -11.28 5.73 -1.19
N ILE A 183 -12.43 5.45 -1.80
CA ILE A 183 -13.35 4.41 -1.33
C ILE A 183 -12.63 3.06 -1.23
N THR A 184 -11.88 2.68 -2.25
CA THR A 184 -11.07 1.46 -2.26
C THR A 184 -10.06 1.41 -1.12
N LYS A 185 -9.34 2.50 -0.85
CA LYS A 185 -8.40 2.58 0.29
C LYS A 185 -9.13 2.34 1.62
N SER A 186 -10.32 2.92 1.80
CA SER A 186 -11.13 2.71 3.00
C SER A 186 -11.56 1.25 3.16
N ILE A 187 -12.06 0.62 2.10
CA ILE A 187 -12.47 -0.79 2.11
C ILE A 187 -11.29 -1.70 2.46
N LEU A 188 -10.15 -1.53 1.78
CA LEU A 188 -8.95 -2.33 2.03
C LEU A 188 -8.38 -2.08 3.44
N GLY A 189 -8.61 -0.92 4.02
CA GLY A 189 -8.21 -0.58 5.39
C GLY A 189 -8.99 -1.36 6.44
N TRP A 190 -10.33 -1.29 6.44
CA TRP A 190 -11.12 -2.01 7.43
C TRP A 190 -11.07 -3.54 7.24
N SER A 191 -11.02 -4.02 6.00
CA SER A 191 -10.87 -5.46 5.74
C SER A 191 -9.54 -6.00 6.25
N MET A 192 -8.44 -5.25 6.08
CA MET A 192 -7.14 -5.59 6.64
C MET A 192 -7.19 -5.67 8.17
N SER A 193 -7.85 -4.71 8.84
CA SER A 193 -8.00 -4.72 10.29
C SER A 193 -8.77 -5.96 10.79
N LYS A 194 -9.85 -6.35 10.10
CA LYS A 194 -10.59 -7.57 10.42
C LYS A 194 -9.72 -8.82 10.27
N LEU A 195 -8.94 -8.92 9.19
CA LEU A 195 -8.02 -10.06 8.99
C LEU A 195 -6.90 -10.09 10.03
N CYS A 196 -6.33 -8.94 10.39
CA CYS A 196 -5.33 -8.86 11.47
C CYS A 196 -5.92 -9.35 12.80
N PHE A 197 -7.17 -8.99 13.10
CA PHE A 197 -7.83 -9.37 14.35
C PHE A 197 -7.96 -10.89 14.51
N ILE A 198 -8.28 -11.59 13.43
CA ILE A 198 -8.34 -13.06 13.42
C ILE A 198 -6.99 -13.74 13.13
N ASN A 199 -5.88 -12.99 13.15
CA ASN A 199 -4.52 -13.46 12.86
C ASN A 199 -4.34 -14.08 11.46
N ASN A 200 -5.11 -13.60 10.47
CA ASN A 200 -5.06 -14.04 9.06
C ASN A 200 -4.60 -12.95 8.12
N TYR A 201 -3.75 -12.05 8.61
CA TYR A 201 -3.11 -11.04 7.77
C TYR A 201 -2.17 -11.69 6.74
N ASP A 202 -2.24 -11.19 5.51
CA ASP A 202 -1.29 -11.49 4.43
C ASP A 202 -0.88 -10.17 3.76
N PRO A 203 0.39 -9.98 3.38
CA PRO A 203 0.83 -8.76 2.68
C PRO A 203 0.15 -8.57 1.32
N SER A 204 -0.09 -9.66 0.57
CA SER A 204 -0.71 -9.63 -0.75
C SER A 204 -2.18 -9.22 -0.70
N TYR A 205 -2.56 -8.26 -1.53
CA TYR A 205 -3.98 -7.89 -1.69
C TYR A 205 -4.82 -9.06 -2.21
N LYS A 206 -4.28 -9.84 -3.14
CA LYS A 206 -4.95 -11.03 -3.67
C LYS A 206 -5.23 -12.05 -2.56
N ASN A 207 -4.22 -12.39 -1.76
CA ASN A 207 -4.38 -13.35 -0.68
C ASN A 207 -5.29 -12.82 0.42
N ARG A 208 -5.23 -11.52 0.76
CA ARG A 208 -6.17 -10.90 1.71
C ARG A 208 -7.61 -11.02 1.23
N ASN A 209 -7.88 -10.80 -0.05
CA ASN A 209 -9.23 -11.02 -0.60
C ASN A 209 -9.66 -12.47 -0.43
N LEU A 210 -8.83 -13.43 -0.81
CA LEU A 210 -9.14 -14.86 -0.65
C LEU A 210 -9.41 -15.23 0.81
N ASN A 211 -8.58 -14.74 1.73
CA ASN A 211 -8.77 -14.94 3.16
C ASN A 211 -10.08 -14.29 3.64
N PHE A 212 -10.37 -13.08 3.19
CA PHE A 212 -11.60 -12.39 3.56
C PHE A 212 -12.85 -13.16 3.11
N GLN A 213 -12.89 -13.59 1.85
CA GLN A 213 -13.98 -14.41 1.30
C GLN A 213 -14.17 -15.72 2.10
N LYS A 214 -13.07 -16.33 2.56
CA LYS A 214 -13.10 -17.57 3.32
C LYS A 214 -13.65 -17.37 4.73
N PHE A 215 -13.18 -16.33 5.44
CA PHE A 215 -13.48 -16.17 6.86
C PHE A 215 -14.74 -15.34 7.15
N PHE A 216 -15.18 -14.53 6.20
CA PHE A 216 -16.35 -13.64 6.32
C PHE A 216 -17.44 -13.94 5.30
N LYS A 217 -17.51 -15.18 4.79
CA LYS A 217 -18.44 -15.62 3.73
C LYS A 217 -19.91 -15.26 3.98
N ASP A 218 -20.33 -15.19 5.25
CA ASP A 218 -21.71 -14.90 5.63
C ASP A 218 -22.04 -13.38 5.54
N ASN A 219 -21.02 -12.53 5.38
CA ASN A 219 -21.13 -11.08 5.22
C ASN A 219 -21.06 -10.69 3.73
N SER A 220 -22.11 -11.02 2.97
CA SER A 220 -22.11 -10.93 1.51
C SER A 220 -21.76 -9.53 0.95
N ASP A 221 -22.19 -8.45 1.60
CA ASP A 221 -21.91 -7.08 1.15
C ASP A 221 -20.46 -6.69 1.41
N GLU A 222 -19.90 -7.10 2.56
CA GLU A 222 -18.49 -6.91 2.86
C GLU A 222 -17.59 -7.65 1.86
N CYS A 223 -17.91 -8.92 1.60
CA CYS A 223 -17.20 -9.75 0.63
C CYS A 223 -17.22 -9.13 -0.78
N LYS A 224 -18.38 -8.65 -1.24
CA LYS A 224 -18.49 -7.96 -2.54
C LYS A 224 -17.65 -6.70 -2.59
N LEU A 225 -17.68 -5.87 -1.53
CA LEU A 225 -16.89 -4.65 -1.48
C LEU A 225 -15.39 -4.93 -1.49
N VAL A 226 -14.92 -5.92 -0.73
CA VAL A 226 -13.50 -6.29 -0.70
C VAL A 226 -13.05 -6.84 -2.06
N ASP A 227 -13.88 -7.61 -2.74
CA ASP A 227 -13.58 -8.13 -4.08
C ASP A 227 -13.49 -7.00 -5.11
N ILE A 228 -14.47 -6.09 -5.14
CA ILE A 228 -14.46 -4.91 -6.02
C ILE A 228 -13.23 -4.04 -5.75
N ALA A 229 -12.94 -3.76 -4.48
CA ALA A 229 -11.81 -2.93 -4.09
C ALA A 229 -10.46 -3.57 -4.44
N THR A 230 -10.33 -4.89 -4.24
CA THR A 230 -9.12 -5.63 -4.59
C THR A 230 -8.93 -5.68 -6.11
N SER A 231 -9.98 -5.96 -6.85
CA SER A 231 -9.96 -5.97 -8.32
C SER A 231 -9.57 -4.61 -8.87
N PHE A 232 -10.15 -3.52 -8.36
CA PHE A 232 -9.77 -2.17 -8.76
C PHE A 232 -8.31 -1.87 -8.39
N LYS A 233 -7.87 -2.23 -7.18
CA LYS A 233 -6.49 -1.99 -6.73
C LYS A 233 -5.45 -2.68 -7.58
N LEU A 234 -5.71 -3.90 -8.00
CA LEU A 234 -4.79 -4.73 -8.76
C LEU A 234 -4.87 -4.46 -10.28
N ASN A 235 -6.07 -4.31 -10.83
CA ASN A 235 -6.28 -4.23 -12.27
C ASN A 235 -6.39 -2.81 -12.80
N LEU A 236 -6.73 -1.84 -11.95
CA LEU A 236 -6.93 -0.43 -12.32
C LEU A 236 -7.64 -0.23 -13.68
N THR A 237 -8.65 -1.02 -13.92
CA THR A 237 -9.53 -0.76 -15.05
C THR A 237 -10.29 0.54 -14.74
N ILE A 238 -10.42 1.42 -15.72
CA ILE A 238 -11.20 2.68 -15.59
C ILE A 238 -12.71 2.37 -15.42
N ASN A 239 -13.09 1.12 -15.28
CA ASN A 239 -14.46 0.68 -15.01
C ASN A 239 -14.86 1.01 -13.58
N ILE A 240 -15.25 2.26 -13.40
CA ILE A 240 -15.78 2.75 -12.14
C ILE A 240 -17.23 2.28 -12.04
N PRO A 241 -17.63 1.69 -10.90
CA PRO A 241 -19.02 1.31 -10.68
C PRO A 241 -19.98 2.49 -10.89
N LYS A 242 -21.11 2.25 -11.52
CA LYS A 242 -22.13 3.30 -11.75
C LYS A 242 -22.80 3.77 -10.45
N ASN A 243 -22.92 2.85 -9.48
CA ASN A 243 -23.56 3.07 -8.17
C ASN A 243 -22.57 3.50 -7.07
N LEU A 244 -21.68 4.45 -7.40
CA LEU A 244 -20.64 4.94 -6.48
C LEU A 244 -21.19 5.44 -5.15
N GLU A 245 -22.36 6.04 -5.16
CA GLU A 245 -23.01 6.58 -3.98
C GLU A 245 -23.47 5.46 -3.02
N ASP A 246 -24.08 4.42 -3.55
CA ASP A 246 -24.47 3.25 -2.75
C ASP A 246 -23.23 2.58 -2.14
N ILE A 247 -22.19 2.39 -2.94
CA ILE A 247 -20.90 1.82 -2.48
C ILE A 247 -20.32 2.67 -1.36
N TRP A 248 -20.36 3.99 -1.48
CA TRP A 248 -19.86 4.89 -0.43
C TRP A 248 -20.67 4.76 0.86
N HIS A 249 -22.01 4.74 0.77
CA HIS A 249 -22.89 4.61 1.95
C HIS A 249 -22.69 3.27 2.66
N ILE A 250 -22.64 2.17 1.92
CA ILE A 250 -22.39 0.83 2.48
C ILE A 250 -21.00 0.78 3.12
N ASN A 251 -19.97 1.26 2.41
CA ASN A 251 -18.60 1.31 2.92
C ASN A 251 -18.50 2.16 4.20
N LYS A 252 -19.15 3.34 4.24
CA LYS A 252 -19.19 4.20 5.41
C LYS A 252 -19.77 3.45 6.62
N LYS A 253 -20.90 2.79 6.44
CA LYS A 253 -21.56 2.03 7.52
C LYS A 253 -20.60 0.96 8.04
N ILE A 254 -20.06 0.12 7.17
CA ILE A 254 -19.16 -0.99 7.57
C ILE A 254 -17.90 -0.46 8.25
N HIS A 255 -17.29 0.61 7.72
CA HIS A 255 -16.09 1.19 8.31
C HIS A 255 -16.34 1.71 9.73
N LEU A 256 -17.43 2.45 9.92
CA LEU A 256 -17.80 3.01 11.23
C LEU A 256 -18.19 1.90 12.21
N ASP A 257 -18.98 0.91 11.78
CA ASP A 257 -19.36 -0.24 12.61
C ASP A 257 -18.11 -1.03 13.03
N THR A 258 -17.19 -1.25 12.10
CA THR A 258 -15.91 -1.90 12.39
C THR A 258 -15.12 -1.11 13.42
N LEU A 259 -14.95 0.19 13.21
CA LEU A 259 -14.24 1.08 14.14
C LEU A 259 -14.89 1.07 15.53
N PHE A 260 -16.21 1.16 15.61
CA PHE A 260 -16.97 1.16 16.86
C PHE A 260 -16.85 -0.17 17.62
N ASN A 261 -16.95 -1.29 16.91
CA ASN A 261 -16.79 -2.63 17.49
C ASN A 261 -15.37 -2.84 18.04
N PHE A 262 -14.35 -2.39 17.30
CA PHE A 262 -12.97 -2.42 17.77
C PHE A 262 -12.76 -1.52 19.00
N TYR A 263 -13.34 -0.33 19.02
CA TYR A 263 -13.22 0.58 20.17
C TYR A 263 -13.85 0.00 21.43
N ASN A 264 -15.03 -0.58 21.30
CA ASN A 264 -15.77 -1.15 22.43
C ASN A 264 -15.32 -2.59 22.79
N LYS A 265 -14.32 -3.14 22.13
CA LYS A 265 -13.89 -4.55 22.29
C LYS A 265 -15.06 -5.55 22.16
N ARG A 266 -16.12 -5.18 21.41
CA ARG A 266 -17.27 -6.06 21.16
C ARG A 266 -16.94 -7.05 20.06
N ASN A 267 -17.73 -8.14 19.99
CA ASN A 267 -17.59 -9.14 18.94
C ASN A 267 -17.61 -8.47 17.56
N ILE A 268 -16.56 -8.72 16.78
CA ILE A 268 -16.33 -8.12 15.47
C ILE A 268 -16.97 -8.97 14.35
N PHE A 269 -17.69 -10.00 14.76
CA PHE A 269 -18.33 -11.02 13.92
C PHE A 269 -19.85 -10.91 14.02
#